data_fc46ba2e613281c9a723a673ba68ea62
#
_entry.id   fc46ba2e613281c9a723a673ba68ea62
#
_cell.length_a   1.000
_cell.length_b   1.000
_cell.length_c   1.000
_cell.angle_alpha   90.00
_cell.angle_beta   90.00
_cell.angle_gamma   90.00
#
_symmetry.space_group_name_H-M   'P 1'
#
loop_
_entity.id
_entity.type
_entity.pdbx_description
1 polymer ?
#
loop_
_entity_poly.entity_id
_entity_poly.type
_entity_poly.pdbx_seq_one_letter_code
_entity_poly.pdbx_strand_id
1 'polypeptide(L)'
;MTFLDASATHAITSTFHSERIDSSTLQTTAWKNMRLLLPFFVLLMVATSSPAQKTSASSHFNGQAAYNLTSQLLQVAPKRFNGSPGHLKAEEFIKQHFAAEAAKGNLETDTFTASTPLGFQTMHNYIVKFPGKKDGVIVLVSHYETNYPLRDIEFYGANDGAATSALLIEVGNVLRAHPPEGYSVWLVFDDGEEAVKCLLCWSSSDSLYGTRHLAAKWANDGTLGKIKALLVADMIADKDLNIDYVDNSTPWLLDLLKVAAKNTGHSAYLFKYHESEEDDHLPFAQRGVPVLDVIDAHYGPWTDATPDGYHHTAQDTLDKISAKSLQISGDLFLEMIHLINQRP
;
A
#
# COMPACT_ATOMS: atom_id res chain seq x y z
N MET A 1 -2.47 -43.26 -40.99
CA MET A 1 -1.48 -42.75 -41.95
C MET A 1 -0.59 -41.83 -41.14
N THR A 2 0.41 -42.43 -40.56
CA THR A 2 1.82 -42.62 -40.97
C THR A 2 2.60 -41.35 -41.06
N PHE A 3 3.50 -41.22 -40.07
CA PHE A 3 4.97 -41.12 -40.09
C PHE A 3 5.54 -39.68 -40.35
N LEU A 4 6.57 -39.18 -39.81
CA LEU A 4 7.83 -39.52 -39.08
C LEU A 4 8.45 -38.16 -38.75
N ASP A 5 9.06 -37.89 -37.67
CA ASP A 5 10.33 -38.24 -37.05
C ASP A 5 11.49 -37.29 -37.40
N ALA A 6 12.30 -37.05 -36.41
CA ALA A 6 13.74 -36.74 -36.39
C ALA A 6 14.15 -35.38 -35.70
N SER A 7 14.46 -35.44 -34.46
CA SER A 7 15.78 -35.38 -33.75
C SER A 7 16.90 -34.53 -34.39
N ALA A 8 17.46 -33.60 -33.63
CA ALA A 8 18.93 -33.33 -33.59
C ALA A 8 19.32 -32.62 -32.28
N THR A 9 19.93 -33.37 -31.41
CA THR A 9 20.79 -33.00 -30.31
C THR A 9 22.09 -32.39 -30.80
N HIS A 10 22.53 -31.28 -30.26
CA HIS A 10 23.93 -30.89 -30.27
C HIS A 10 24.38 -30.49 -28.89
N ALA A 11 25.17 -31.38 -28.29
CA ALA A 11 25.97 -31.10 -27.10
C ALA A 11 27.28 -30.42 -27.53
N ILE A 12 27.62 -29.33 -26.85
CA ILE A 12 28.97 -28.75 -26.92
C ILE A 12 29.58 -28.81 -25.51
N THR A 13 30.51 -29.73 -25.36
CA THR A 13 31.44 -29.83 -24.24
C THR A 13 32.58 -28.80 -24.46
N SER A 14 32.86 -27.95 -23.51
CA SER A 14 34.13 -27.21 -23.42
C SER A 14 34.84 -27.53 -22.11
N THR A 15 35.99 -28.09 -22.29
CA THR A 15 37.01 -28.50 -21.30
C THR A 15 37.65 -27.30 -20.64
N PHE A 16 37.69 -27.33 -19.31
CA PHE A 16 38.51 -26.42 -18.50
C PHE A 16 39.94 -26.99 -18.37
N HIS A 17 40.91 -26.15 -18.70
CA HIS A 17 42.32 -26.37 -18.34
C HIS A 17 42.62 -25.58 -17.05
N SER A 18 43.14 -26.31 -16.06
CA SER A 18 43.69 -25.76 -14.82
C SER A 18 45.17 -25.62 -14.97
N GLU A 19 45.72 -24.43 -14.84
CA GLU A 19 47.15 -24.25 -14.56
C GLU A 19 47.36 -23.86 -13.09
N ARG A 20 48.13 -24.71 -12.43
CA ARG A 20 48.74 -24.48 -11.11
C ARG A 20 50.05 -23.73 -11.32
N ILE A 21 50.28 -22.68 -10.58
CA ILE A 21 51.62 -22.09 -10.42
C ILE A 21 52.03 -22.27 -8.96
N ASP A 22 53.22 -22.84 -8.85
CA ASP A 22 53.91 -23.33 -7.68
C ASP A 22 54.58 -22.18 -6.89
N SER A 23 54.66 -22.38 -5.59
CA SER A 23 55.38 -21.54 -4.66
C SER A 23 56.82 -22.05 -4.55
N SER A 24 57.80 -21.20 -4.53
CA SER A 24 58.97 -21.28 -3.64
C SER A 24 60.16 -20.38 -4.05
N THR A 25 60.83 -19.99 -3.00
CA THR A 25 62.25 -19.54 -2.83
C THR A 25 62.42 -18.05 -2.57
N LEU A 26 62.65 -17.71 -1.30
CA LEU A 26 63.87 -17.68 -0.50
C LEU A 26 64.87 -16.57 -0.94
N GLN A 27 65.23 -15.74 -0.13
CA GLN A 27 66.13 -15.53 0.94
C GLN A 27 66.82 -14.14 0.96
N THR A 28 66.75 -13.51 2.10
CA THR A 28 67.78 -12.87 2.92
C THR A 28 68.85 -11.99 2.28
N THR A 29 69.07 -10.82 2.77
CA THR A 29 70.20 -10.26 3.57
C THR A 29 70.22 -8.74 3.43
N ALA A 30 70.34 -7.97 4.38
CA ALA A 30 71.41 -7.43 5.15
C ALA A 30 71.06 -6.04 5.71
N TRP A 31 71.29 -5.91 6.96
CA TRP A 31 71.33 -4.67 7.73
C TRP A 31 72.49 -3.78 7.30
N LYS A 32 72.26 -2.44 7.24
CA LYS A 32 73.17 -1.47 7.89
C LYS A 32 72.66 -0.02 7.78
N ASN A 33 72.46 0.55 8.96
CA ASN A 33 72.69 1.94 9.37
C ASN A 33 72.25 3.10 8.44
N MET A 34 71.34 3.92 8.95
CA MET A 34 71.68 5.31 9.19
C MET A 34 70.49 6.17 9.67
N ARG A 35 70.74 6.76 10.84
CA ARG A 35 70.35 8.09 11.35
C ARG A 35 68.86 8.52 11.30
N LEU A 36 68.34 8.72 12.50
CA LEU A 36 67.23 9.54 12.88
C LEU A 36 67.21 10.91 12.17
N LEU A 37 66.14 11.17 11.45
CA LEU A 37 65.56 12.50 11.28
C LEU A 37 64.08 12.35 11.47
N LEU A 38 63.58 12.85 12.62
CA LEU A 38 62.16 13.01 12.87
C LEU A 38 61.63 14.17 12.02
N PRO A 39 60.63 13.99 11.16
CA PRO A 39 59.79 15.06 10.76
C PRO A 39 58.58 15.07 11.72
N PHE A 40 58.39 16.24 12.32
CA PHE A 40 57.14 16.62 13.00
C PHE A 40 55.96 16.49 12.01
N PHE A 41 55.23 15.40 12.05
CA PHE A 41 53.93 15.32 11.38
C PHE A 41 52.92 16.00 12.33
N VAL A 42 52.57 17.23 11.97
CA VAL A 42 51.36 17.88 12.47
C VAL A 42 50.18 17.10 11.88
N LEU A 43 49.59 16.23 12.70
CA LEU A 43 48.35 15.53 12.37
C LEU A 43 47.20 16.53 12.38
N LEU A 44 46.91 17.12 11.23
CA LEU A 44 45.71 17.92 11.03
C LEU A 44 44.52 16.97 11.12
N MET A 45 43.91 16.86 12.28
CA MET A 45 42.60 16.19 12.44
C MET A 45 41.56 17.00 11.65
N VAL A 46 41.35 16.65 10.41
CA VAL A 46 40.15 17.05 9.68
C VAL A 46 38.98 16.29 10.34
N ALA A 47 38.29 16.94 11.23
CA ALA A 47 37.01 16.46 11.73
C ALA A 47 36.06 16.45 10.53
N THR A 48 35.96 15.30 9.85
CA THR A 48 34.85 15.04 8.93
C THR A 48 33.60 14.96 9.78
N SER A 49 32.87 16.06 9.86
CA SER A 49 31.50 16.03 10.36
C SER A 49 30.71 15.13 9.42
N SER A 50 30.53 13.86 9.80
CA SER A 50 29.50 13.03 9.21
C SER A 50 28.19 13.82 9.26
N PRO A 51 27.45 13.94 8.14
CA PRO A 51 26.13 14.52 8.21
C PRO A 51 25.35 13.70 9.23
N ALA A 52 24.88 14.37 10.29
CA ALA A 52 24.00 13.75 11.26
C ALA A 52 22.86 13.14 10.46
N GLN A 53 22.78 11.80 10.52
CA GLN A 53 21.65 11.07 9.99
C GLN A 53 20.45 11.66 10.72
N LYS A 54 19.59 12.39 9.98
CA LYS A 54 18.33 12.86 10.53
C LYS A 54 17.62 11.61 11.03
N THR A 55 17.57 11.42 12.33
CA THR A 55 16.70 10.42 12.93
C THR A 55 15.31 10.68 12.37
N SER A 56 14.75 9.72 11.67
CA SER A 56 13.35 9.69 11.28
C SER A 56 12.54 10.20 12.47
N ALA A 57 11.74 11.23 12.28
CA ALA A 57 10.76 11.60 13.28
C ALA A 57 9.95 10.32 13.52
N SER A 58 9.86 9.90 14.80
CA SER A 58 9.06 8.70 15.12
C SER A 58 7.68 8.93 14.55
N SER A 59 7.23 8.03 13.68
CA SER A 59 5.88 8.08 13.13
C SER A 59 4.88 8.15 14.29
N HIS A 60 3.88 8.99 14.15
CA HIS A 60 2.78 9.06 15.09
C HIS A 60 1.75 7.95 14.87
N PHE A 61 1.91 7.14 13.85
CA PHE A 61 1.02 6.01 13.56
C PHE A 61 1.22 4.89 14.58
N ASN A 62 0.13 4.22 14.95
CA ASN A 62 0.15 3.10 15.86
C ASN A 62 -0.44 1.84 15.22
N GLY A 63 0.46 0.99 14.67
CA GLY A 63 0.06 -0.25 14.00
C GLY A 63 -0.69 -1.23 14.91
N GLN A 64 -0.41 -1.23 16.22
CA GLN A 64 -1.16 -2.06 17.16
C GLN A 64 -2.59 -1.53 17.36
N ALA A 65 -2.78 -0.21 17.37
CA ALA A 65 -4.11 0.38 17.44
C ALA A 65 -4.91 0.04 16.16
N ALA A 66 -4.31 0.15 14.98
CA ALA A 66 -4.94 -0.26 13.72
C ALA A 66 -5.31 -1.76 13.71
N TYR A 67 -4.41 -2.63 14.18
CA TYR A 67 -4.72 -4.07 14.32
C TYR A 67 -5.89 -4.33 15.28
N ASN A 68 -5.96 -3.63 16.39
CA ASN A 68 -7.05 -3.74 17.35
C ASN A 68 -8.38 -3.23 16.75
N LEU A 69 -8.35 -2.16 15.95
CA LEU A 69 -9.50 -1.65 15.20
C LEU A 69 -9.98 -2.67 14.17
N THR A 70 -9.05 -3.31 13.43
CA THR A 70 -9.40 -4.42 12.52
C THR A 70 -10.12 -5.53 13.26
N SER A 71 -9.55 -5.98 14.38
CA SER A 71 -10.19 -7.02 15.21
C SER A 71 -11.59 -6.63 15.67
N GLN A 72 -11.81 -5.38 16.08
CA GLN A 72 -13.11 -4.87 16.49
C GLN A 72 -14.10 -4.84 15.31
N LEU A 73 -13.66 -4.36 14.14
CA LEU A 73 -14.50 -4.34 12.94
C LEU A 73 -14.94 -5.76 12.55
N LEU A 74 -14.00 -6.72 12.54
CA LEU A 74 -14.31 -8.12 12.24
C LEU A 74 -15.29 -8.74 13.25
N GLN A 75 -15.25 -8.34 14.52
CA GLN A 75 -16.18 -8.81 15.56
C GLN A 75 -17.60 -8.27 15.36
N VAL A 76 -17.75 -6.99 15.01
CA VAL A 76 -19.06 -6.35 14.86
C VAL A 76 -19.65 -6.55 13.48
N ALA A 77 -18.82 -6.68 12.45
CA ALA A 77 -19.21 -6.71 11.04
C ALA A 77 -18.44 -7.79 10.26
N PRO A 78 -18.52 -9.09 10.61
CA PRO A 78 -17.70 -10.14 10.02
C PRO A 78 -18.01 -10.39 8.53
N LYS A 79 -19.25 -10.20 8.08
CA LYS A 79 -19.71 -10.37 6.68
C LYS A 79 -20.31 -9.04 6.22
N ARG A 80 -19.48 -8.22 5.57
CA ARG A 80 -19.80 -6.83 5.26
C ARG A 80 -20.23 -6.61 3.81
N PHE A 81 -20.62 -7.67 3.09
CA PHE A 81 -21.04 -7.52 1.70
C PHE A 81 -22.24 -6.58 1.58
N ASN A 82 -22.31 -5.82 0.50
CA ASN A 82 -23.33 -4.79 0.29
C ASN A 82 -24.77 -5.29 0.60
N GLY A 83 -25.51 -4.50 1.37
CA GLY A 83 -26.87 -4.82 1.81
C GLY A 83 -26.99 -5.81 2.96
N SER A 84 -25.88 -6.34 3.50
CA SER A 84 -25.90 -7.25 4.66
C SER A 84 -26.07 -6.48 5.98
N PRO A 85 -26.50 -7.16 7.06
CA PRO A 85 -26.46 -6.56 8.40
C PRO A 85 -25.05 -6.19 8.86
N GLY A 86 -24.01 -6.92 8.39
CA GLY A 86 -22.60 -6.61 8.65
C GLY A 86 -22.18 -5.32 7.96
N HIS A 87 -22.61 -5.10 6.72
CA HIS A 87 -22.36 -3.87 5.99
C HIS A 87 -22.85 -2.63 6.75
N LEU A 88 -24.13 -2.64 7.20
CA LEU A 88 -24.67 -1.55 8.01
C LEU A 88 -23.91 -1.30 9.33
N LYS A 89 -23.38 -2.37 9.93
CA LYS A 89 -22.55 -2.25 11.14
C LYS A 89 -21.17 -1.69 10.84
N ALA A 90 -20.57 -2.01 9.68
CA ALA A 90 -19.31 -1.41 9.26
C ALA A 90 -19.47 0.09 9.01
N GLU A 91 -20.55 0.50 8.34
CA GLU A 91 -20.90 1.92 8.18
C GLU A 91 -21.04 2.65 9.52
N GLU A 92 -21.75 2.03 10.47
CA GLU A 92 -21.91 2.61 11.81
C GLU A 92 -20.58 2.68 12.55
N PHE A 93 -19.72 1.66 12.43
CA PHE A 93 -18.39 1.65 13.01
C PHE A 93 -17.55 2.82 12.49
N ILE A 94 -17.54 3.07 11.18
CA ILE A 94 -16.84 4.21 10.57
C ILE A 94 -17.41 5.53 11.12
N LYS A 95 -18.73 5.71 11.07
CA LYS A 95 -19.40 6.94 11.56
C LYS A 95 -19.09 7.24 13.03
N GLN A 96 -19.05 6.21 13.88
CA GLN A 96 -18.74 6.37 15.31
C GLN A 96 -17.31 6.85 15.54
N HIS A 97 -16.34 6.33 14.79
CA HIS A 97 -14.94 6.75 14.88
C HIS A 97 -14.71 8.19 14.43
N PHE A 98 -15.58 8.71 13.55
CA PHE A 98 -15.51 10.08 13.02
C PHE A 98 -16.65 10.99 13.50
N ALA A 99 -17.28 10.67 14.62
CA ALA A 99 -18.34 11.50 15.20
C ALA A 99 -17.90 12.93 15.50
N ALA A 100 -16.64 13.13 15.87
CA ALA A 100 -16.06 14.46 16.11
C ALA A 100 -15.93 15.28 14.82
N GLU A 101 -15.59 14.65 13.70
CA GLU A 101 -15.53 15.26 12.37
C GLU A 101 -16.94 15.54 11.86
N ALA A 102 -17.88 14.62 12.06
CA ALA A 102 -19.29 14.81 11.74
C ALA A 102 -19.88 16.03 12.45
N ALA A 103 -19.61 16.20 13.75
CA ALA A 103 -20.06 17.35 14.52
C ALA A 103 -19.52 18.71 14.01
N LYS A 104 -18.41 18.69 13.26
CA LYS A 104 -17.80 19.86 12.62
C LYS A 104 -18.25 20.04 11.15
N GLY A 105 -19.10 19.15 10.62
CA GLY A 105 -19.49 19.13 9.21
C GLY A 105 -18.38 18.59 8.27
N ASN A 106 -17.41 17.87 8.80
CA ASN A 106 -16.26 17.31 8.08
C ASN A 106 -16.41 15.81 7.77
N LEU A 107 -17.55 15.21 8.01
CA LEU A 107 -17.93 13.87 7.53
C LEU A 107 -19.07 14.03 6.53
N GLU A 108 -18.84 13.65 5.29
CA GLU A 108 -19.83 13.57 4.24
C GLU A 108 -20.24 12.11 4.02
N THR A 109 -21.54 11.84 3.96
CA THR A 109 -22.09 10.58 3.46
C THR A 109 -22.54 10.81 2.03
N ASP A 110 -21.89 10.17 1.08
CA ASP A 110 -22.21 10.22 -0.34
C ASP A 110 -23.06 8.99 -0.70
N THR A 111 -24.37 9.17 -0.77
CA THR A 111 -25.33 8.11 -1.08
C THR A 111 -25.61 8.08 -2.56
N PHE A 112 -25.48 6.92 -3.18
CA PHE A 112 -25.77 6.74 -4.59
C PHE A 112 -26.47 5.40 -4.88
N THR A 113 -27.02 5.27 -6.07
CA THR A 113 -27.63 4.03 -6.56
C THR A 113 -26.77 3.45 -7.67
N ALA A 114 -26.18 2.29 -7.44
CA ALA A 114 -25.41 1.54 -8.42
C ALA A 114 -26.32 0.61 -9.23
N SER A 115 -26.13 0.57 -10.53
CA SER A 115 -26.73 -0.44 -11.42
C SER A 115 -25.77 -1.62 -11.48
N THR A 116 -26.13 -2.69 -10.78
CA THR A 116 -25.31 -3.92 -10.68
C THR A 116 -25.95 -5.06 -11.47
N PRO A 117 -25.22 -6.14 -11.76
CA PRO A 117 -25.79 -7.34 -12.39
C PRO A 117 -26.92 -7.99 -11.59
N LEU A 118 -27.05 -7.67 -10.29
CA LEU A 118 -28.11 -8.15 -9.41
C LEU A 118 -29.28 -7.14 -9.24
N GLY A 119 -29.26 -6.05 -10.04
CA GLY A 119 -30.24 -4.96 -9.96
C GLY A 119 -29.68 -3.70 -9.30
N PHE A 120 -30.55 -2.76 -9.01
CA PHE A 120 -30.15 -1.50 -8.37
C PHE A 120 -29.85 -1.75 -6.88
N GLN A 121 -28.70 -1.26 -6.45
CA GLN A 121 -28.27 -1.31 -5.05
C GLN A 121 -27.92 0.10 -4.55
N THR A 122 -28.30 0.41 -3.32
CA THR A 122 -27.89 1.65 -2.65
C THR A 122 -26.57 1.42 -1.96
N MET A 123 -25.62 2.30 -2.20
CA MET A 123 -24.26 2.27 -1.67
C MET A 123 -23.90 3.61 -1.04
N HIS A 124 -22.93 3.62 -0.13
CA HIS A 124 -22.54 4.80 0.62
C HIS A 124 -21.02 4.95 0.69
N ASN A 125 -20.50 6.03 0.14
CA ASN A 125 -19.12 6.43 0.43
C ASN A 125 -19.09 7.37 1.64
N TYR A 126 -18.10 7.22 2.50
CA TYR A 126 -17.86 8.11 3.64
C TYR A 126 -16.61 8.92 3.42
N ILE A 127 -16.71 10.24 3.32
CA ILE A 127 -15.59 11.14 3.09
C ILE A 127 -15.33 11.95 4.35
N VAL A 128 -14.22 11.67 5.02
CA VAL A 128 -13.79 12.38 6.23
C VAL A 128 -12.73 13.41 5.85
N LYS A 129 -12.99 14.68 6.15
CA LYS A 129 -12.18 15.80 5.70
C LYS A 129 -11.35 16.38 6.86
N PHE A 130 -10.05 16.42 6.70
CA PHE A 130 -9.12 17.11 7.59
C PHE A 130 -8.58 18.34 6.86
N PRO A 131 -9.10 19.56 7.17
CA PRO A 131 -8.70 20.78 6.49
C PRO A 131 -7.23 21.11 6.68
N GLY A 132 -6.55 21.45 5.60
CA GLY A 132 -5.19 21.95 5.58
C GLY A 132 -5.11 23.46 5.34
N LYS A 133 -3.89 23.98 5.22
CA LYS A 133 -3.61 25.41 5.02
C LYS A 133 -3.32 25.79 3.56
N LYS A 134 -3.01 24.81 2.70
CA LYS A 134 -2.76 25.00 1.27
C LYS A 134 -4.02 24.65 0.47
N ASP A 135 -4.20 25.30 -0.68
CA ASP A 135 -5.25 24.95 -1.60
C ASP A 135 -4.91 23.64 -2.34
N GLY A 136 -5.77 22.65 -2.16
CA GLY A 136 -5.62 21.29 -2.69
C GLY A 136 -5.93 20.22 -1.67
N VAL A 137 -6.04 18.98 -2.17
CA VAL A 137 -6.45 17.82 -1.39
C VAL A 137 -5.54 16.63 -1.71
N ILE A 138 -5.11 15.91 -0.69
CA ILE A 138 -4.57 14.55 -0.79
C ILE A 138 -5.68 13.61 -0.35
N VAL A 139 -6.03 12.63 -1.18
CA VAL A 139 -7.10 11.66 -0.91
C VAL A 139 -6.46 10.32 -0.59
N LEU A 140 -6.91 9.68 0.50
CA LEU A 140 -6.63 8.30 0.81
C LEU A 140 -7.93 7.52 0.67
N VAL A 141 -7.91 6.40 -0.06
CA VAL A 141 -9.09 5.58 -0.34
C VAL A 141 -8.87 4.17 0.17
N SER A 142 -9.92 3.55 0.67
CA SER A 142 -10.00 2.12 0.97
C SER A 142 -11.46 1.70 0.99
N HIS A 143 -11.77 0.56 0.40
CA HIS A 143 -13.10 -0.04 0.52
C HIS A 143 -13.31 -0.61 1.93
N TYR A 144 -14.57 -0.74 2.34
CA TYR A 144 -14.90 -1.27 3.68
C TYR A 144 -15.81 -2.50 3.65
N GLU A 145 -16.40 -2.80 2.51
CA GLU A 145 -17.23 -3.99 2.33
C GLU A 145 -16.42 -5.26 2.06
N THR A 146 -17.11 -6.35 1.85
CA THR A 146 -16.54 -7.64 1.44
C THR A 146 -17.24 -8.14 0.19
N ASN A 147 -16.54 -8.95 -0.58
CA ASN A 147 -16.99 -9.52 -1.83
C ASN A 147 -18.34 -10.25 -1.70
N TYR A 148 -19.36 -9.81 -2.47
CA TYR A 148 -20.71 -10.37 -2.41
C TYR A 148 -20.79 -11.84 -2.86
N PRO A 149 -20.09 -12.31 -3.90
CA PRO A 149 -20.01 -13.72 -4.28
C PRO A 149 -19.55 -14.66 -3.15
N LEU A 150 -18.79 -14.17 -2.19
CA LEU A 150 -18.25 -14.95 -1.06
C LEU A 150 -19.17 -14.99 0.16
N ARG A 151 -20.38 -14.40 0.11
CA ARG A 151 -21.31 -14.30 1.24
C ARG A 151 -21.69 -15.62 1.88
N ASP A 152 -21.64 -16.71 1.12
CA ASP A 152 -22.08 -18.04 1.55
C ASP A 152 -20.95 -18.87 2.17
N ILE A 153 -19.71 -18.36 2.19
CA ILE A 153 -18.57 -18.96 2.88
C ILE A 153 -18.14 -18.13 4.08
N GLU A 154 -17.22 -18.65 4.89
CA GLU A 154 -16.65 -17.92 6.03
C GLU A 154 -15.51 -16.99 5.57
N PHE A 155 -15.85 -16.06 4.67
CA PHE A 155 -14.95 -15.00 4.22
C PHE A 155 -15.15 -13.76 5.12
N TYR A 156 -14.05 -13.30 5.72
CA TYR A 156 -14.07 -12.18 6.66
C TYR A 156 -13.42 -10.91 6.09
N GLY A 157 -12.59 -11.01 5.06
CA GLY A 157 -11.90 -9.88 4.48
C GLY A 157 -11.06 -9.14 5.54
N ALA A 158 -10.15 -9.87 6.21
CA ALA A 158 -9.37 -9.28 7.30
C ALA A 158 -8.30 -8.33 6.78
N ASN A 159 -7.58 -8.72 5.72
CA ASN A 159 -6.68 -7.86 4.97
C ASN A 159 -7.44 -7.05 3.92
N ASP A 160 -8.40 -7.72 3.30
CA ASP A 160 -9.22 -7.25 2.21
C ASP A 160 -10.43 -6.46 2.74
N GLY A 161 -10.24 -5.15 2.84
CA GLY A 161 -11.13 -4.10 3.31
C GLY A 161 -11.11 -3.80 4.81
N ALA A 162 -10.95 -4.78 5.73
CA ALA A 162 -11.06 -4.47 7.16
C ALA A 162 -9.79 -3.82 7.73
N ALA A 163 -8.60 -4.33 7.40
CA ALA A 163 -7.32 -3.79 7.89
C ALA A 163 -7.03 -2.42 7.29
N THR A 164 -7.37 -2.22 6.04
CA THR A 164 -7.19 -0.97 5.30
C THR A 164 -8.14 0.11 5.79
N SER A 165 -9.41 -0.23 6.04
CA SER A 165 -10.36 0.66 6.75
C SER A 165 -9.86 1.04 8.15
N ALA A 166 -9.33 0.08 8.92
CA ALA A 166 -8.75 0.35 10.24
C ALA A 166 -7.49 1.24 10.17
N LEU A 167 -6.66 1.07 9.14
CA LEU A 167 -5.53 1.94 8.86
C LEU A 167 -5.99 3.38 8.62
N LEU A 168 -7.02 3.59 7.79
CA LEU A 168 -7.57 4.92 7.55
C LEU A 168 -8.13 5.55 8.83
N ILE A 169 -8.79 4.76 9.70
CA ILE A 169 -9.28 5.25 11.00
C ILE A 169 -8.09 5.72 11.86
N GLU A 170 -7.00 4.95 11.93
CA GLU A 170 -5.83 5.34 12.73
C GLU A 170 -5.09 6.54 12.11
N VAL A 171 -4.99 6.65 10.78
CA VAL A 171 -4.54 7.88 10.10
C VAL A 171 -5.42 9.06 10.51
N GLY A 172 -6.73 8.89 10.58
CA GLY A 172 -7.66 9.91 11.08
C GLY A 172 -7.37 10.33 12.52
N ASN A 173 -7.01 9.38 13.40
CA ASN A 173 -6.61 9.68 14.78
C ASN A 173 -5.33 10.53 14.81
N VAL A 174 -4.33 10.21 13.97
CA VAL A 174 -3.10 11.00 13.84
C VAL A 174 -3.40 12.40 13.31
N LEU A 175 -4.21 12.53 12.26
CA LEU A 175 -4.57 13.83 11.68
C LEU A 175 -5.41 14.69 12.62
N ARG A 176 -6.20 14.07 13.50
CA ARG A 176 -6.95 14.77 14.55
C ARG A 176 -6.01 15.36 15.61
N ALA A 177 -4.99 14.58 16.01
CA ALA A 177 -3.99 15.03 16.97
C ALA A 177 -2.97 16.01 16.36
N HIS A 178 -2.67 15.85 15.07
CA HIS A 178 -1.70 16.63 14.30
C HIS A 178 -2.34 17.11 12.99
N PRO A 179 -3.13 18.19 13.02
CA PRO A 179 -3.85 18.70 11.84
C PRO A 179 -2.90 19.01 10.66
N PRO A 180 -3.34 18.82 9.41
CA PRO A 180 -2.51 19.05 8.24
C PRO A 180 -2.05 20.51 8.13
N GLU A 181 -0.73 20.72 8.05
CA GLU A 181 -0.14 22.06 7.81
C GLU A 181 -0.06 22.41 6.31
N GLY A 182 -0.17 21.41 5.43
CA GLY A 182 -0.13 21.53 3.97
C GLY A 182 -1.51 21.46 3.33
N TYR A 183 -1.67 20.59 2.33
CA TYR A 183 -2.95 20.30 1.68
C TYR A 183 -3.93 19.67 2.66
N SER A 184 -5.23 19.84 2.42
CA SER A 184 -6.25 19.07 3.11
C SER A 184 -6.04 17.57 2.87
N VAL A 185 -6.37 16.73 3.86
CA VAL A 185 -6.34 15.27 3.71
C VAL A 185 -7.77 14.76 3.83
N TRP A 186 -8.23 14.01 2.84
CA TRP A 186 -9.52 13.36 2.85
C TRP A 186 -9.33 11.86 2.92
N LEU A 187 -10.02 11.23 3.87
CA LEU A 187 -10.10 9.77 3.99
C LEU A 187 -11.44 9.34 3.39
N VAL A 188 -11.38 8.47 2.41
CA VAL A 188 -12.54 7.93 1.71
C VAL A 188 -12.66 6.45 2.05
N PHE A 189 -13.76 6.10 2.67
CA PHE A 189 -14.20 4.72 2.83
C PHE A 189 -15.23 4.50 1.74
N ASP A 190 -14.86 3.82 0.70
CA ASP A 190 -15.76 3.60 -0.43
C ASP A 190 -16.51 2.28 -0.34
N ASP A 191 -17.61 2.20 -1.07
CA ASP A 191 -18.55 1.09 -1.06
C ASP A 191 -18.69 0.52 -2.47
N GLY A 192 -18.54 -0.79 -2.56
CA GLY A 192 -18.69 -1.51 -3.83
C GLY A 192 -17.47 -1.40 -4.73
N GLU A 193 -16.29 -1.47 -4.15
CA GLU A 193 -15.07 -1.80 -4.87
C GLU A 193 -15.21 -3.18 -5.48
N GLU A 194 -15.67 -4.12 -4.70
CA GLU A 194 -15.82 -5.53 -4.97
C GLU A 194 -16.94 -5.87 -5.96
N ALA A 195 -16.71 -6.91 -6.76
CA ALA A 195 -17.72 -7.43 -7.66
C ALA A 195 -18.93 -8.02 -6.93
N VAL A 196 -20.13 -7.80 -7.47
CA VAL A 196 -21.36 -8.35 -6.87
C VAL A 196 -21.85 -9.64 -7.51
N LYS A 197 -21.37 -10.01 -8.70
CA LYS A 197 -21.81 -11.23 -9.40
C LYS A 197 -20.73 -12.27 -9.60
N CYS A 198 -19.53 -11.86 -9.92
CA CYS A 198 -18.50 -12.79 -10.36
C CYS A 198 -17.20 -12.64 -9.58
N LEU A 199 -16.80 -13.71 -8.88
CA LEU A 199 -15.58 -13.78 -8.10
C LEU A 199 -14.31 -13.85 -8.96
N LEU A 200 -14.36 -14.59 -10.07
CA LEU A 200 -13.18 -14.89 -10.88
C LEU A 200 -13.21 -14.21 -12.27
N CYS A 201 -14.20 -13.38 -12.52
CA CYS A 201 -14.33 -12.64 -13.77
C CYS A 201 -14.46 -11.15 -13.47
N TRP A 202 -13.35 -10.53 -13.15
CA TRP A 202 -13.32 -9.09 -13.00
C TRP A 202 -13.95 -8.43 -14.24
N SER A 203 -14.72 -7.42 -14.02
CA SER A 203 -15.38 -6.65 -15.08
C SER A 203 -15.47 -5.20 -14.64
N SER A 204 -14.94 -4.30 -15.45
CA SER A 204 -15.04 -2.86 -15.24
C SER A 204 -16.48 -2.34 -15.08
N SER A 205 -17.49 -3.17 -15.36
CA SER A 205 -18.91 -2.85 -15.16
C SER A 205 -19.49 -3.44 -13.88
N ASP A 206 -18.77 -4.34 -13.19
CA ASP A 206 -19.23 -5.04 -11.98
C ASP A 206 -18.21 -4.95 -10.83
N SER A 207 -17.65 -3.77 -10.63
CA SER A 207 -16.70 -3.44 -9.54
C SER A 207 -16.52 -1.93 -9.46
N LEU A 208 -15.75 -1.43 -8.49
CA LEU A 208 -15.35 -0.03 -8.33
C LEU A 208 -16.52 0.95 -8.34
N TYR A 209 -17.70 0.54 -7.84
CA TYR A 209 -18.92 1.35 -7.92
C TYR A 209 -18.79 2.68 -7.19
N GLY A 210 -18.19 2.66 -5.98
CA GLY A 210 -17.99 3.84 -5.15
C GLY A 210 -17.06 4.85 -5.79
N THR A 211 -15.90 4.42 -6.21
CA THR A 211 -14.88 5.29 -6.80
C THR A 211 -15.25 5.75 -8.21
N ARG A 212 -15.92 4.92 -9.01
CA ARG A 212 -16.52 5.37 -10.30
C ARG A 212 -17.54 6.48 -10.11
N HIS A 213 -18.41 6.33 -9.08
CA HIS A 213 -19.39 7.35 -8.73
C HIS A 213 -18.70 8.64 -8.28
N LEU A 214 -17.75 8.55 -7.31
CA LEU A 214 -17.02 9.71 -6.81
C LEU A 214 -16.22 10.42 -7.89
N ALA A 215 -15.51 9.69 -8.74
CA ALA A 215 -14.75 10.28 -9.83
C ALA A 215 -15.64 11.05 -10.82
N ALA A 216 -16.84 10.53 -11.11
CA ALA A 216 -17.82 11.22 -11.94
C ALA A 216 -18.41 12.46 -11.23
N LYS A 217 -18.81 12.33 -9.96
CA LYS A 217 -19.33 13.43 -9.14
C LYS A 217 -18.32 14.56 -9.03
N TRP A 218 -17.07 14.23 -8.67
CA TRP A 218 -16.00 15.22 -8.47
C TRP A 218 -15.49 15.84 -9.80
N ALA A 219 -15.68 15.17 -10.93
CA ALA A 219 -15.46 15.77 -12.23
C ALA A 219 -16.51 16.86 -12.51
N ASN A 220 -17.78 16.61 -12.18
CA ASN A 220 -18.88 17.52 -12.44
C ASN A 220 -18.88 18.75 -11.52
N ASP A 221 -18.45 18.64 -10.27
CA ASP A 221 -18.41 19.73 -9.30
C ASP A 221 -17.06 20.47 -9.21
N GLY A 222 -16.08 20.02 -10.01
CA GLY A 222 -14.73 20.62 -10.06
C GLY A 222 -13.78 20.19 -8.95
N THR A 223 -14.16 19.26 -8.09
CA THR A 223 -13.32 18.74 -7.00
C THR A 223 -12.08 18.01 -7.54
N LEU A 224 -12.18 17.29 -8.69
CA LEU A 224 -11.02 16.61 -9.28
C LEU A 224 -9.83 17.54 -9.49
N GLY A 225 -10.05 18.78 -9.93
CA GLY A 225 -8.99 19.76 -10.14
C GLY A 225 -8.23 20.18 -8.88
N LYS A 226 -8.76 19.86 -7.71
CA LYS A 226 -8.13 20.16 -6.42
C LYS A 226 -7.29 19.00 -5.90
N ILE A 227 -7.45 17.78 -6.43
CA ILE A 227 -6.74 16.59 -5.95
C ILE A 227 -5.29 16.65 -6.44
N LYS A 228 -4.36 16.65 -5.49
CA LYS A 228 -2.91 16.64 -5.73
C LYS A 228 -2.36 15.24 -5.90
N ALA A 229 -2.92 14.30 -5.16
CA ALA A 229 -2.68 12.87 -5.28
C ALA A 229 -3.85 12.09 -4.65
N LEU A 230 -4.14 10.93 -5.19
CA LEU A 230 -5.03 9.93 -4.61
C LEU A 230 -4.23 8.66 -4.37
N LEU A 231 -4.26 8.16 -3.14
CA LEU A 231 -3.54 6.99 -2.69
C LEU A 231 -4.57 5.94 -2.26
N VAL A 232 -4.56 4.78 -2.89
CA VAL A 232 -5.38 3.64 -2.48
C VAL A 232 -4.62 2.83 -1.46
N ALA A 233 -5.31 2.26 -0.49
CA ALA A 233 -4.80 1.30 0.47
C ALA A 233 -5.59 0.02 0.35
N ASP A 234 -4.97 -1.03 -0.21
CA ASP A 234 -5.58 -2.34 -0.34
C ASP A 234 -4.63 -3.46 0.06
N MET A 235 -5.14 -4.45 0.80
CA MET A 235 -4.43 -5.66 1.26
C MET A 235 -3.04 -5.44 1.91
N ILE A 236 -2.81 -4.32 2.58
CA ILE A 236 -1.49 -3.85 3.07
C ILE A 236 -1.12 -4.33 4.49
N ALA A 237 -1.73 -5.38 4.98
CA ALA A 237 -1.51 -5.84 6.36
C ALA A 237 -0.96 -7.27 6.47
N ASP A 238 -0.65 -7.96 5.35
CA ASP A 238 -0.07 -9.30 5.35
C ASP A 238 1.15 -9.40 6.29
N LYS A 239 1.27 -10.51 7.01
CA LYS A 239 2.45 -10.79 7.85
C LYS A 239 3.76 -10.77 7.08
N ASP A 240 3.73 -11.20 5.82
CA ASP A 240 4.84 -11.22 4.89
C ASP A 240 4.79 -10.06 3.89
N LEU A 241 4.28 -8.91 4.33
CA LEU A 241 4.04 -7.71 3.55
C LEU A 241 5.12 -7.43 2.51
N ASN A 242 4.67 -7.26 1.27
CA ASN A 242 5.47 -6.68 0.20
C ASN A 242 4.56 -5.85 -0.73
N ILE A 243 4.63 -4.54 -0.60
CA ILE A 243 3.88 -3.62 -1.45
C ILE A 243 4.42 -3.71 -2.88
N ASP A 244 3.54 -3.98 -3.83
CA ASP A 244 3.88 -4.22 -5.22
C ASP A 244 4.19 -2.94 -5.99
N TYR A 245 4.92 -3.06 -7.10
CA TYR A 245 5.08 -1.99 -8.06
C TYR A 245 3.91 -2.05 -9.05
N VAL A 246 2.91 -1.20 -8.83
CA VAL A 246 1.71 -1.16 -9.67
C VAL A 246 1.95 -0.25 -10.88
N ASP A 247 2.12 -0.86 -12.07
CA ASP A 247 2.58 -0.21 -13.30
C ASP A 247 1.66 0.92 -13.79
N ASN A 248 0.35 0.83 -13.50
CA ASN A 248 -0.65 1.84 -13.88
C ASN A 248 -0.83 2.95 -12.82
N SER A 249 -0.02 2.96 -11.78
CA SER A 249 0.14 4.11 -10.88
C SER A 249 0.93 5.25 -11.54
N THR A 250 0.76 6.45 -11.04
CA THR A 250 1.49 7.62 -11.54
C THR A 250 2.99 7.53 -11.19
N PRO A 251 3.91 7.57 -12.19
CA PRO A 251 5.33 7.28 -11.96
C PRO A 251 6.01 8.09 -10.86
N TRP A 252 5.70 9.40 -10.76
CA TRP A 252 6.33 10.24 -9.73
C TRP A 252 5.85 9.90 -8.31
N LEU A 253 4.65 9.30 -8.15
CA LEU A 253 4.17 8.82 -6.85
C LEU A 253 4.86 7.50 -6.47
N LEU A 254 5.12 6.60 -7.42
CA LEU A 254 5.94 5.41 -7.20
C LEU A 254 7.37 5.77 -6.76
N ASP A 255 7.97 6.77 -7.41
CA ASP A 255 9.30 7.27 -6.99
C ASP A 255 9.25 7.91 -5.60
N LEU A 256 8.15 8.61 -5.28
CA LEU A 256 7.97 9.20 -3.97
C LEU A 256 7.77 8.13 -2.88
N LEU A 257 7.08 7.04 -3.19
CA LEU A 257 6.93 5.89 -2.28
C LEU A 257 8.28 5.23 -1.94
N LYS A 258 9.20 5.12 -2.92
CA LYS A 258 10.59 4.70 -2.66
C LYS A 258 11.30 5.63 -1.66
N VAL A 259 11.10 6.94 -1.82
CA VAL A 259 11.67 7.94 -0.90
C VAL A 259 11.04 7.79 0.48
N ALA A 260 9.71 7.65 0.56
CA ALA A 260 9.00 7.44 1.83
C ALA A 260 9.52 6.19 2.55
N ALA A 261 9.65 5.08 1.84
CA ALA A 261 10.18 3.84 2.40
C ALA A 261 11.64 3.96 2.89
N LYS A 262 12.46 4.72 2.17
CA LYS A 262 13.83 5.02 2.61
C LYS A 262 13.84 5.87 3.88
N ASN A 263 13.01 6.91 3.94
CA ASN A 263 12.94 7.82 5.09
C ASN A 263 12.45 7.12 6.36
N THR A 264 11.50 6.19 6.21
CA THR A 264 10.90 5.43 7.30
C THR A 264 11.66 4.14 7.64
N GLY A 265 12.65 3.74 6.81
CA GLY A 265 13.43 2.51 7.01
C GLY A 265 12.74 1.24 6.50
N HIS A 266 11.72 1.37 5.66
CA HIS A 266 10.87 0.27 5.20
C HIS A 266 11.14 -0.19 3.76
N SER A 267 12.28 0.19 3.15
CA SER A 267 12.62 -0.14 1.76
C SER A 267 12.59 -1.63 1.42
N ALA A 268 12.76 -2.51 2.41
CA ALA A 268 12.75 -3.96 2.22
C ALA A 268 11.34 -4.54 1.94
N TYR A 269 10.29 -3.73 2.11
CA TYR A 269 8.90 -4.14 1.96
C TYR A 269 8.27 -3.64 0.66
N LEU A 270 9.08 -3.20 -0.30
CA LEU A 270 8.57 -2.63 -1.56
C LEU A 270 9.10 -3.37 -2.78
N PHE A 271 8.21 -3.54 -3.75
CA PHE A 271 8.52 -3.74 -5.18
C PHE A 271 9.28 -5.04 -5.49
N LYS A 272 8.98 -6.10 -4.74
CA LYS A 272 9.43 -7.44 -5.08
C LYS A 272 8.75 -7.95 -6.35
N TYR A 273 7.49 -7.54 -6.55
CA TYR A 273 6.68 -7.91 -7.70
C TYR A 273 6.24 -6.66 -8.47
N HIS A 274 5.94 -6.85 -9.75
CA HIS A 274 5.42 -5.83 -10.66
C HIS A 274 4.11 -6.33 -11.20
N GLU A 275 3.03 -5.57 -10.94
CA GLU A 275 1.68 -5.93 -11.33
C GLU A 275 1.00 -4.74 -12.02
N SER A 276 -0.11 -5.01 -12.68
CA SER A 276 -1.01 -4.00 -13.21
C SER A 276 -2.38 -4.28 -12.61
N GLU A 277 -2.77 -3.47 -11.64
CA GLU A 277 -3.98 -3.71 -10.88
C GLU A 277 -5.17 -2.94 -11.45
N GLU A 278 -6.35 -3.52 -11.31
CA GLU A 278 -7.61 -2.90 -11.63
C GLU A 278 -8.38 -2.61 -10.34
N ASP A 279 -8.08 -1.46 -9.73
CA ASP A 279 -8.52 -1.06 -8.40
C ASP A 279 -9.03 0.38 -8.39
N ASP A 280 -9.44 0.89 -7.26
CA ASP A 280 -10.07 2.18 -6.94
C ASP A 280 -9.32 3.41 -7.47
N HIS A 281 -8.05 3.26 -7.78
CA HIS A 281 -7.26 4.33 -8.43
C HIS A 281 -7.69 4.58 -9.89
N LEU A 282 -8.18 3.56 -10.61
CA LEU A 282 -8.44 3.62 -12.06
C LEU A 282 -9.47 4.66 -12.48
N PRO A 283 -10.64 4.80 -11.83
CA PRO A 283 -11.63 5.79 -12.21
C PRO A 283 -11.11 7.23 -12.17
N PHE A 284 -10.15 7.48 -11.27
CA PHE A 284 -9.49 8.78 -11.13
C PHE A 284 -8.32 8.96 -12.10
N ALA A 285 -7.50 7.90 -12.31
CA ALA A 285 -6.43 7.90 -13.32
C ALA A 285 -6.94 8.22 -14.71
N GLN A 286 -8.08 7.61 -15.11
CA GLN A 286 -8.76 7.85 -16.39
C GLN A 286 -9.22 9.31 -16.57
N ARG A 287 -9.28 10.09 -15.50
CA ARG A 287 -9.64 11.52 -15.48
C ARG A 287 -8.45 12.44 -15.22
N GLY A 288 -7.23 11.89 -15.26
CA GLY A 288 -5.98 12.65 -15.14
C GLY A 288 -5.59 13.05 -13.72
N VAL A 289 -6.20 12.46 -12.70
CA VAL A 289 -5.76 12.61 -11.30
C VAL A 289 -4.47 11.81 -11.10
N PRO A 290 -3.44 12.36 -10.45
CA PRO A 290 -2.29 11.56 -10.04
C PRO A 290 -2.71 10.52 -8.98
N VAL A 291 -2.46 9.25 -9.27
CA VAL A 291 -2.89 8.12 -8.44
C VAL A 291 -1.72 7.21 -8.07
N LEU A 292 -1.81 6.61 -6.90
CA LEU A 292 -0.94 5.53 -6.45
C LEU A 292 -1.81 4.45 -5.81
N ASP A 293 -1.66 3.25 -6.31
CA ASP A 293 -2.19 2.08 -5.67
C ASP A 293 -1.11 1.49 -4.76
N VAL A 294 -1.41 1.34 -3.48
CA VAL A 294 -0.54 0.77 -2.45
C VAL A 294 -1.16 -0.54 -2.03
N ILE A 295 -0.76 -1.60 -2.70
CA ILE A 295 -1.33 -2.94 -2.56
C ILE A 295 -0.23 -3.99 -2.36
N ASP A 296 -0.54 -5.05 -1.62
CA ASP A 296 0.19 -6.32 -1.59
C ASP A 296 -0.71 -7.40 -2.22
N ALA A 297 -0.70 -7.47 -3.56
CA ALA A 297 -1.52 -8.42 -4.31
C ALA A 297 -1.06 -9.88 -4.10
N HIS A 298 0.18 -10.07 -3.61
CA HIS A 298 0.75 -11.38 -3.31
C HIS A 298 0.44 -11.86 -1.89
N TYR A 299 -0.74 -11.58 -1.41
CA TYR A 299 -1.21 -11.91 -0.07
C TYR A 299 -1.20 -13.41 0.23
N GLY A 300 -0.28 -13.83 1.10
CA GLY A 300 -0.10 -15.23 1.50
C GLY A 300 0.65 -16.11 0.47
N PRO A 301 0.74 -17.42 0.71
CA PRO A 301 1.52 -18.32 -0.16
C PRO A 301 0.79 -18.65 -1.45
N TRP A 302 1.39 -18.31 -2.58
CA TRP A 302 0.93 -18.69 -3.92
C TRP A 302 1.45 -20.08 -4.26
N THR A 303 0.53 -21.03 -4.42
CA THR A 303 0.81 -22.45 -4.73
C THR A 303 -0.20 -22.97 -5.74
N ASP A 304 0.03 -24.16 -6.31
CA ASP A 304 -0.97 -24.81 -7.17
C ASP A 304 -2.34 -25.01 -6.48
N ALA A 305 -2.35 -25.10 -5.13
CA ALA A 305 -3.58 -25.25 -4.35
C ALA A 305 -4.18 -23.90 -3.91
N THR A 306 -3.40 -22.84 -3.92
CA THR A 306 -3.79 -21.47 -3.58
C THR A 306 -3.20 -20.51 -4.61
N PRO A 307 -3.72 -20.47 -5.84
CA PRO A 307 -3.14 -19.68 -6.93
C PRO A 307 -3.19 -18.17 -6.68
N ASP A 308 -4.12 -17.69 -5.83
CA ASP A 308 -4.29 -16.30 -5.43
C ASP A 308 -4.00 -16.10 -3.92
N GLY A 309 -3.24 -17.03 -3.31
CA GLY A 309 -2.88 -16.94 -1.89
C GLY A 309 -4.09 -17.03 -0.96
N TYR A 310 -4.24 -16.04 -0.08
CA TYR A 310 -5.38 -15.91 0.84
C TYR A 310 -6.48 -14.99 0.30
N HIS A 311 -6.21 -14.21 -0.75
CA HIS A 311 -7.16 -13.30 -1.38
C HIS A 311 -8.44 -14.05 -1.77
N HIS A 312 -9.59 -13.49 -1.46
CA HIS A 312 -10.92 -14.03 -1.74
C HIS A 312 -11.16 -15.48 -1.26
N THR A 313 -10.50 -15.86 -0.15
CA THR A 313 -10.68 -17.17 0.47
C THR A 313 -11.10 -17.08 1.94
N ALA A 314 -11.61 -18.18 2.50
CA ALA A 314 -11.88 -18.28 3.94
C ALA A 314 -10.61 -18.18 4.82
N GLN A 315 -9.43 -18.08 4.21
CA GLN A 315 -8.17 -17.90 4.91
C GLN A 315 -7.81 -16.43 5.16
N ASP A 316 -8.54 -15.47 4.55
CA ASP A 316 -8.37 -14.06 4.88
C ASP A 316 -8.93 -13.73 6.26
N THR A 317 -8.13 -13.99 7.26
CA THR A 317 -8.47 -13.95 8.69
C THR A 317 -7.44 -13.14 9.48
N LEU A 318 -7.85 -12.68 10.67
CA LEU A 318 -7.04 -11.81 11.53
C LEU A 318 -5.64 -12.40 11.85
N ASP A 319 -5.49 -13.72 11.86
CA ASP A 319 -4.20 -14.38 12.10
C ASP A 319 -3.24 -14.33 10.90
N LYS A 320 -3.67 -13.85 9.73
CA LYS A 320 -2.82 -13.67 8.54
C LYS A 320 -2.21 -12.28 8.48
N ILE A 321 -2.81 -11.31 9.13
CA ILE A 321 -2.31 -9.92 9.17
C ILE A 321 -1.46 -9.65 10.40
N SER A 322 -0.74 -8.52 10.42
CA SER A 322 0.08 -8.12 11.55
C SER A 322 0.05 -6.63 11.88
N ALA A 323 0.17 -6.32 13.17
CA ALA A 323 0.35 -4.95 13.64
C ALA A 323 1.63 -4.30 13.08
N LYS A 324 2.67 -5.12 12.81
CA LYS A 324 3.92 -4.65 12.21
C LYS A 324 3.70 -4.17 10.78
N SER A 325 2.97 -4.92 9.98
CA SER A 325 2.67 -4.55 8.58
C SER A 325 1.82 -3.32 8.53
N LEU A 326 0.79 -3.22 9.36
CA LEU A 326 -0.01 -2.01 9.53
C LEU A 326 0.84 -0.79 9.97
N GLN A 327 1.83 -0.99 10.86
CA GLN A 327 2.77 0.07 11.22
C GLN A 327 3.58 0.55 10.01
N ILE A 328 4.13 -0.39 9.23
CA ILE A 328 4.91 -0.09 8.03
C ILE A 328 4.06 0.71 7.04
N SER A 329 2.87 0.22 6.72
CA SER A 329 1.95 0.86 5.77
C SER A 329 1.50 2.23 6.27
N GLY A 330 1.16 2.37 7.55
CA GLY A 330 0.79 3.65 8.14
C GLY A 330 1.92 4.68 8.11
N ASP A 331 3.15 4.26 8.40
CA ASP A 331 4.35 5.09 8.30
C ASP A 331 4.55 5.59 6.86
N LEU A 332 4.35 4.71 5.87
CA LEU A 332 4.47 5.06 4.46
C LEU A 332 3.39 6.08 4.05
N PHE A 333 2.13 5.88 4.41
CA PHE A 333 1.06 6.83 4.08
C PHE A 333 1.29 8.21 4.71
N LEU A 334 1.69 8.28 5.98
CA LEU A 334 1.99 9.55 6.63
C LEU A 334 3.19 10.27 6.01
N GLU A 335 4.25 9.53 5.68
CA GLU A 335 5.42 10.10 5.00
C GLU A 335 5.08 10.53 3.57
N MET A 336 4.23 9.78 2.83
CA MET A 336 3.73 10.19 1.52
C MET A 336 2.95 11.51 1.60
N ILE A 337 2.05 11.67 2.57
CA ILE A 337 1.35 12.95 2.81
C ILE A 337 2.36 14.08 3.03
N HIS A 338 3.38 13.84 3.85
CA HIS A 338 4.44 14.82 4.12
C HIS A 338 5.21 15.20 2.85
N LEU A 339 5.67 14.22 2.08
CA LEU A 339 6.46 14.42 0.86
C LEU A 339 5.64 15.10 -0.26
N ILE A 340 4.37 14.72 -0.45
CA ILE A 340 3.48 15.37 -1.42
C ILE A 340 3.31 16.85 -1.09
N ASN A 341 3.21 17.20 0.20
CA ASN A 341 3.12 18.59 0.66
C ASN A 341 4.38 19.42 0.37
N GLN A 342 5.53 18.80 0.16
CA GLN A 342 6.81 19.49 -0.15
C GLN A 342 6.97 19.73 -1.65
N ARG A 343 6.16 19.13 -2.49
CA ARG A 343 6.22 19.38 -3.94
C ARG A 343 5.67 20.77 -4.25
N PRO A 344 6.28 21.46 -5.23
CA PRO A 344 5.85 22.80 -5.65
C PRO A 344 4.46 22.77 -6.33
#